data_d3e7ec565346111f908c969bda82da8e
#
_entry.id   d3e7ec565346111f908c969bda82da8e
#
_cell.length_a   1.000
_cell.length_b   1.000
_cell.length_c   1.000
_cell.angle_alpha   90.00
_cell.angle_beta   90.00
_cell.angle_gamma   90.00
#
_symmetry.space_group_name_H-M   'P 1'
#
loop_
_entity.id
_entity.type
_entity.pdbx_description
1 polymer ?
#
loop_
_entity_poly.entity_id
_entity_poly.type
_entity_poly.pdbx_seq_one_letter_code
_entity_poly.pdbx_strand_id
1 'polypeptide(L)'
;MTTDTTSLAARSAAFLDYLDGYTQNLQPATLDGLIASAGGPEGVAMVVVDLVGGFCTEGALATPRLGKLVGPVGDLYDAGWAAGVRRYAVMRDAHHANAPEFAAFGPHCVAGSGEDTLEPELARRPWAVDALDVSKNNLSAFAEDG
;
A
#
# COMPACT_ATOMS: atom_id res chain seq x y z
N MET A 1 16.58 -34.82 -15.86
CA MET A 1 16.41 -33.47 -15.29
C MET A 1 17.58 -33.21 -14.36
N THR A 2 18.55 -32.40 -14.77
CA THR A 2 19.65 -31.97 -13.89
C THR A 2 19.06 -30.95 -12.92
N THR A 3 19.01 -31.29 -11.63
CA THR A 3 18.68 -30.35 -10.58
C THR A 3 19.78 -29.29 -10.53
N ASP A 4 19.47 -28.05 -10.87
CA ASP A 4 20.35 -26.92 -10.67
C ASP A 4 20.65 -26.79 -9.18
N THR A 5 21.89 -27.14 -8.79
CA THR A 5 22.36 -27.10 -7.39
C THR A 5 22.86 -25.72 -6.96
N THR A 6 22.71 -24.70 -7.83
CA THR A 6 23.08 -23.33 -7.51
C THR A 6 22.24 -22.82 -6.33
N SER A 7 22.87 -22.29 -5.29
CA SER A 7 22.17 -21.78 -4.12
C SER A 7 21.22 -20.62 -4.50
N LEU A 8 20.15 -20.46 -3.74
CA LEU A 8 19.20 -19.33 -3.94
C LEU A 8 19.94 -17.98 -3.92
N ALA A 9 20.89 -17.80 -3.02
CA ALA A 9 21.71 -16.60 -2.94
C ALA A 9 22.48 -16.32 -4.24
N ALA A 10 23.12 -17.35 -4.82
CA ALA A 10 23.86 -17.20 -6.07
C ALA A 10 22.93 -16.89 -7.27
N ARG A 11 21.73 -17.47 -7.31
CA ARG A 11 20.73 -17.17 -8.36
C ARG A 11 20.13 -15.79 -8.23
N SER A 12 20.11 -15.23 -7.01
CA SER A 12 19.55 -13.91 -6.73
C SER A 12 20.58 -12.78 -6.78
N ALA A 13 21.87 -13.08 -6.91
CA ALA A 13 22.96 -12.11 -6.80
C ALA A 13 22.75 -10.90 -7.75
N ALA A 14 22.51 -11.14 -9.03
CA ALA A 14 22.30 -10.08 -10.01
C ALA A 14 21.08 -9.18 -9.68
N PHE A 15 20.03 -9.74 -9.11
CA PHE A 15 18.86 -8.99 -8.68
C PHE A 15 19.16 -8.15 -7.43
N LEU A 16 19.92 -8.70 -6.49
CA LEU A 16 20.34 -7.97 -5.29
C LEU A 16 21.29 -6.82 -5.63
N ASP A 17 22.24 -7.05 -6.56
CA ASP A 17 23.14 -6.00 -7.07
C ASP A 17 22.34 -4.89 -7.79
N TYR A 18 21.32 -5.24 -8.55
CA TYR A 18 20.41 -4.27 -9.17
C TYR A 18 19.68 -3.44 -8.10
N LEU A 19 19.12 -4.08 -7.06
CA LEU A 19 18.44 -3.38 -5.98
C LEU A 19 19.37 -2.45 -5.21
N ASP A 20 20.58 -2.89 -4.92
CA ASP A 20 21.62 -2.06 -4.28
C ASP A 20 21.97 -0.85 -5.14
N GLY A 21 22.22 -1.05 -6.43
CA GLY A 21 22.46 0.05 -7.37
C GLY A 21 21.28 1.02 -7.47
N TYR A 22 20.05 0.49 -7.50
CA TYR A 22 18.84 1.30 -7.50
C TYR A 22 18.72 2.17 -6.25
N THR A 23 18.87 1.55 -5.06
CA THR A 23 18.74 2.27 -3.78
C THR A 23 19.82 3.33 -3.58
N GLN A 24 21.08 3.06 -4.00
CA GLN A 24 22.18 4.02 -3.92
C GLN A 24 21.99 5.24 -4.84
N ASN A 25 21.23 5.10 -5.92
CA ASN A 25 20.97 6.18 -6.89
C ASN A 25 19.65 6.91 -6.63
N LEU A 26 18.88 6.54 -5.59
CA LEU A 26 17.67 7.26 -5.23
C LEU A 26 18.01 8.70 -4.83
N GLN A 27 17.33 9.64 -5.44
CA GLN A 27 17.44 11.04 -5.05
C GLN A 27 16.49 11.33 -3.90
N PRO A 28 16.98 11.86 -2.76
CA PRO A 28 16.09 12.22 -1.67
C PRO A 28 15.13 13.33 -2.13
N ALA A 29 13.87 13.17 -1.78
CA ALA A 29 12.84 14.18 -2.01
C ALA A 29 12.19 14.56 -0.69
N THR A 30 11.80 15.83 -0.56
CA THR A 30 11.00 16.31 0.56
C THR A 30 9.56 16.51 0.11
N LEU A 31 8.61 16.38 1.02
CA LEU A 31 7.21 16.64 0.73
C LEU A 31 7.00 18.08 0.19
N ASP A 32 7.62 19.06 0.83
CA ASP A 32 7.56 20.46 0.38
C ASP A 32 8.12 20.64 -1.04
N GLY A 33 9.22 19.96 -1.36
CA GLY A 33 9.81 19.99 -2.70
C GLY A 33 8.88 19.35 -3.75
N LEU A 34 8.20 18.26 -3.41
CA LEU A 34 7.21 17.63 -4.28
C LEU A 34 5.99 18.52 -4.49
N ILE A 35 5.47 19.13 -3.43
CA ILE A 35 4.36 20.08 -3.50
C ILE A 35 4.72 21.28 -4.37
N ALA A 36 5.90 21.85 -4.18
CA ALA A 36 6.38 22.99 -4.98
C ALA A 36 6.52 22.61 -6.46
N SER A 37 7.07 21.41 -6.76
CA SER A 37 7.23 20.94 -8.14
C SER A 37 5.89 20.66 -8.83
N ALA A 38 4.85 20.34 -8.08
CA ALA A 38 3.49 20.15 -8.56
C ALA A 38 2.70 21.47 -8.76
N GLY A 39 3.33 22.60 -8.48
CA GLY A 39 2.68 23.93 -8.61
C GLY A 39 1.81 24.32 -7.42
N GLY A 40 1.90 23.58 -6.33
CA GLY A 40 1.14 23.81 -5.10
C GLY A 40 0.41 22.56 -4.59
N PRO A 41 -0.20 22.62 -3.40
CA PRO A 41 -0.85 21.47 -2.78
C PRO A 41 -2.07 20.96 -3.58
N GLU A 42 -2.72 21.79 -4.35
CA GLU A 42 -3.81 21.40 -5.26
C GLU A 42 -3.34 20.56 -6.45
N GLY A 43 -2.04 20.57 -6.75
CA GLY A 43 -1.43 19.70 -7.76
C GLY A 43 -1.07 18.30 -7.25
N VAL A 44 -1.25 18.05 -5.95
CA VAL A 44 -0.86 16.78 -5.31
C VAL A 44 -2.09 15.97 -4.92
N ALA A 45 -2.03 14.66 -5.15
CA ALA A 45 -2.93 13.69 -4.55
C ALA A 45 -2.11 12.66 -3.75
N MET A 46 -2.62 12.25 -2.59
CA MET A 46 -2.01 11.21 -1.76
C MET A 46 -2.91 9.97 -1.74
N VAL A 47 -2.34 8.84 -2.07
CA VAL A 47 -3.08 7.58 -2.21
C VAL A 47 -2.47 6.53 -1.30
N VAL A 48 -3.25 6.04 -0.34
CA VAL A 48 -2.87 4.88 0.47
C VAL A 48 -3.50 3.62 -0.13
N VAL A 49 -2.69 2.57 -0.23
CA VAL A 49 -3.11 1.29 -0.82
C VAL A 49 -2.89 0.18 0.21
N ASP A 50 -3.96 -0.56 0.50
CA ASP A 50 -3.95 -1.81 1.26
C ASP A 50 -3.39 -1.73 2.70
N LEU A 51 -3.44 -0.57 3.36
CA LEU A 51 -3.20 -0.48 4.80
C LEU A 51 -4.48 -0.79 5.58
N VAL A 52 -4.96 -2.00 5.40
CA VAL A 52 -6.18 -2.55 6.00
C VAL A 52 -5.86 -3.60 7.07
N GLY A 53 -6.83 -3.89 7.92
CA GLY A 53 -6.69 -4.89 8.99
C GLY A 53 -6.11 -6.21 8.50
N GLY A 54 -6.60 -6.73 7.39
CA GLY A 54 -6.21 -8.02 6.82
C GLY A 54 -4.75 -8.16 6.42
N PHE A 55 -4.03 -7.05 6.24
CA PHE A 55 -2.59 -7.08 5.98
C PHE A 55 -1.75 -6.58 7.16
N CYS A 56 -2.32 -5.77 8.04
CA CYS A 56 -1.56 -5.08 9.08
C CYS A 56 -1.68 -5.75 10.45
N THR A 57 -2.88 -6.13 10.88
CA THR A 57 -3.17 -6.49 12.27
C THR A 57 -3.86 -7.82 12.46
N GLU A 58 -4.73 -8.26 11.54
CA GLU A 58 -5.54 -9.47 11.69
C GLU A 58 -5.70 -10.19 10.35
N GLY A 59 -5.96 -11.49 10.38
CA GLY A 59 -6.16 -12.30 9.20
C GLY A 59 -4.94 -13.08 8.73
N ALA A 60 -5.13 -13.86 7.68
CA ALA A 60 -4.16 -14.85 7.22
C ALA A 60 -2.89 -14.21 6.60
N LEU A 61 -3.00 -13.01 6.06
CA LEU A 61 -1.91 -12.28 5.40
C LEU A 61 -1.32 -11.16 6.26
N ALA A 62 -1.85 -10.95 7.47
CA ALA A 62 -1.35 -9.91 8.36
C ALA A 62 0.09 -10.16 8.80
N THR A 63 0.91 -9.11 8.76
CA THR A 63 2.28 -9.17 9.23
C THR A 63 2.66 -7.97 10.09
N PRO A 64 3.43 -8.16 11.19
CA PRO A 64 3.93 -7.05 11.99
C PRO A 64 4.80 -6.06 11.19
N ARG A 65 5.36 -6.50 10.07
CA ARG A 65 6.15 -5.65 9.18
C ARG A 65 5.27 -4.58 8.51
N LEU A 66 4.09 -4.98 8.03
CA LEU A 66 3.14 -4.06 7.41
C LEU A 66 2.47 -3.16 8.47
N GLY A 67 2.10 -3.71 9.62
CA GLY A 67 1.56 -2.92 10.72
C GLY A 67 2.47 -1.77 11.18
N LYS A 68 3.80 -1.94 11.08
CA LYS A 68 4.77 -0.87 11.39
C LYS A 68 4.74 0.31 10.41
N LEU A 69 4.13 0.17 9.25
CA LEU A 69 4.00 1.25 8.27
C LEU A 69 2.85 2.22 8.61
N VAL A 70 1.88 1.77 9.41
CA VAL A 70 0.67 2.54 9.73
C VAL A 70 1.01 3.92 10.30
N GLY A 71 1.84 3.97 11.35
CA GLY A 71 2.28 5.23 11.97
C GLY A 71 3.01 6.15 10.98
N PRO A 72 4.13 5.73 10.38
CA PRO A 72 4.87 6.57 9.42
C PRO A 72 4.05 7.06 8.23
N VAL A 73 3.13 6.24 7.70
CA VAL A 73 2.22 6.68 6.65
C VAL A 73 1.24 7.71 7.16
N GLY A 74 0.66 7.48 8.34
CA GLY A 74 -0.22 8.46 8.98
C GLY A 74 0.45 9.82 9.15
N ASP A 75 1.69 9.85 9.64
CA ASP A 75 2.46 11.06 9.86
C ASP A 75 2.79 11.80 8.55
N LEU A 76 3.15 11.06 7.49
CA LEU A 76 3.37 11.64 6.16
C LEU A 76 2.10 12.29 5.60
N TYR A 77 0.96 11.61 5.77
CA TYR A 77 -0.32 12.11 5.26
C TYR A 77 -0.83 13.30 6.07
N ASP A 78 -0.61 13.32 7.37
CA ASP A 78 -0.88 14.49 8.22
C ASP A 78 -0.03 15.70 7.83
N ALA A 79 1.25 15.47 7.51
CA ALA A 79 2.12 16.53 6.99
C ALA A 79 1.60 17.09 5.66
N GLY A 80 1.13 16.23 4.75
CA GLY A 80 0.46 16.64 3.51
C GLY A 80 -0.80 17.49 3.77
N TRP A 81 -1.62 17.04 4.72
CA TRP A 81 -2.82 17.78 5.13
C TRP A 81 -2.48 19.16 5.71
N ALA A 82 -1.47 19.23 6.57
CA ALA A 82 -0.97 20.48 7.14
C ALA A 82 -0.40 21.43 6.07
N ALA A 83 0.25 20.88 5.04
CA ALA A 83 0.76 21.62 3.89
C ALA A 83 -0.30 22.04 2.87
N GLY A 84 -1.58 21.72 3.10
CA GLY A 84 -2.70 22.17 2.26
C GLY A 84 -3.17 21.16 1.20
N VAL A 85 -2.58 19.94 1.11
CA VAL A 85 -3.10 18.89 0.24
C VAL A 85 -4.50 18.48 0.70
N ARG A 86 -5.42 18.33 -0.25
CA ARG A 86 -6.83 17.99 0.03
C ARG A 86 -7.37 16.83 -0.84
N ARG A 87 -6.53 16.25 -1.69
CA ARG A 87 -6.90 15.10 -2.52
C ARG A 87 -6.30 13.85 -1.92
N TYR A 88 -7.15 13.05 -1.29
CA TYR A 88 -6.77 11.78 -0.66
C TYR A 88 -7.62 10.66 -1.23
N ALA A 89 -7.01 9.49 -1.42
CA ALA A 89 -7.72 8.28 -1.75
C ALA A 89 -7.22 7.12 -0.88
N VAL A 90 -8.15 6.24 -0.52
CA VAL A 90 -7.92 4.98 0.17
C VAL A 90 -8.33 3.88 -0.80
N MET A 91 -7.36 3.11 -1.29
CA MET A 91 -7.61 1.91 -2.09
C MET A 91 -7.42 0.70 -1.19
N ARG A 92 -8.40 -0.16 -1.10
CA ARG A 92 -8.40 -1.28 -0.17
C ARG A 92 -8.96 -2.56 -0.79
N ASP A 93 -8.35 -3.68 -0.46
CA ASP A 93 -8.93 -4.97 -0.78
C ASP A 93 -10.26 -5.14 -0.03
N ALA A 94 -11.28 -5.53 -0.77
CA ALA A 94 -12.60 -5.88 -0.26
C ALA A 94 -13.18 -6.97 -1.18
N HIS A 95 -12.64 -8.18 -1.02
CA HIS A 95 -12.90 -9.28 -1.92
C HIS A 95 -14.30 -9.87 -1.73
N HIS A 96 -14.92 -10.27 -2.82
CA HIS A 96 -16.08 -11.15 -2.78
C HIS A 96 -15.67 -12.50 -2.17
N ALA A 97 -16.58 -13.16 -1.48
CA ALA A 97 -16.32 -14.44 -0.79
C ALA A 97 -15.81 -15.57 -1.70
N ASN A 98 -15.95 -15.43 -3.01
CA ASN A 98 -15.50 -16.37 -4.04
C ASN A 98 -14.48 -15.76 -5.00
N ALA A 99 -13.72 -14.76 -4.56
CA ALA A 99 -12.70 -14.11 -5.40
C ALA A 99 -11.71 -15.12 -5.99
N PRO A 100 -11.43 -15.05 -7.30
CA PRO A 100 -10.55 -16.02 -7.98
C PRO A 100 -9.14 -16.09 -7.40
N GLU A 101 -8.62 -14.98 -6.86
CA GLU A 101 -7.28 -14.93 -6.28
C GLU A 101 -7.13 -15.74 -4.98
N PHE A 102 -8.23 -16.13 -4.33
CA PHE A 102 -8.19 -16.99 -3.16
C PHE A 102 -7.65 -18.39 -3.46
N ALA A 103 -7.64 -18.79 -4.74
CA ALA A 103 -6.94 -20.00 -5.16
C ALA A 103 -5.41 -19.92 -4.96
N ALA A 104 -4.83 -18.71 -4.97
CA ALA A 104 -3.39 -18.51 -4.80
C ALA A 104 -3.01 -18.08 -3.39
N PHE A 105 -3.82 -17.22 -2.75
CA PHE A 105 -3.46 -16.57 -1.48
C PHE A 105 -4.35 -17.00 -0.30
N GLY A 106 -5.41 -17.77 -0.56
CA GLY A 106 -6.44 -18.06 0.44
C GLY A 106 -7.36 -16.87 0.69
N PRO A 107 -8.49 -17.09 1.40
CA PRO A 107 -9.40 -16.00 1.77
C PRO A 107 -8.71 -14.95 2.65
N HIS A 108 -8.85 -13.69 2.28
CA HIS A 108 -8.35 -12.53 3.01
C HIS A 108 -9.15 -11.30 2.61
N CYS A 109 -9.19 -10.30 3.47
CA CYS A 109 -9.89 -9.03 3.21
C CYS A 109 -11.28 -9.20 2.59
N VAL A 110 -12.03 -10.23 3.05
CA VAL A 110 -13.40 -10.45 2.55
C VAL A 110 -14.28 -9.27 2.93
N ALA A 111 -15.02 -8.74 1.98
CA ALA A 111 -15.89 -7.58 2.17
C ALA A 111 -16.81 -7.75 3.38
N GLY A 112 -16.77 -6.82 4.31
CA GLY A 112 -17.55 -6.83 5.54
C GLY A 112 -17.00 -7.73 6.66
N SER A 113 -15.82 -8.34 6.51
CA SER A 113 -15.20 -9.15 7.57
C SER A 113 -14.52 -8.32 8.66
N GLY A 114 -14.25 -7.04 8.38
CA GLY A 114 -13.39 -6.18 9.20
C GLY A 114 -11.96 -6.12 8.65
N GLU A 115 -11.43 -7.22 8.11
CA GLU A 115 -10.12 -7.25 7.45
C GLU A 115 -10.01 -6.26 6.28
N ASP A 116 -11.13 -5.95 5.62
CA ASP A 116 -11.27 -5.03 4.50
C ASP A 116 -11.31 -3.55 4.90
N THR A 117 -11.18 -3.23 6.19
CA THR A 117 -11.27 -1.85 6.69
C THR A 117 -9.89 -1.20 6.80
N LEU A 118 -9.82 0.09 6.46
CA LEU A 118 -8.63 0.90 6.71
C LEU A 118 -8.23 0.79 8.19
N GLU A 119 -6.93 0.68 8.47
CA GLU A 119 -6.42 0.61 9.84
C GLU A 119 -7.03 1.72 10.72
N PRO A 120 -7.57 1.39 11.91
CA PRO A 120 -8.30 2.35 12.75
C PRO A 120 -7.50 3.59 13.13
N GLU A 121 -6.18 3.48 13.21
CA GLU A 121 -5.29 4.62 13.45
C GLU A 121 -5.33 5.62 12.29
N LEU A 122 -5.34 5.14 11.05
CA LEU A 122 -5.44 5.97 9.86
C LEU A 122 -6.85 6.52 9.66
N ALA A 123 -7.86 5.70 9.88
CA ALA A 123 -9.27 6.07 9.71
C ALA A 123 -9.71 7.27 10.58
N ARG A 124 -9.02 7.52 11.68
CA ARG A 124 -9.29 8.66 12.58
C ARG A 124 -8.56 9.95 12.19
N ARG A 125 -7.68 9.91 11.19
CA ARG A 125 -6.91 11.09 10.76
C ARG A 125 -7.80 12.07 9.98
N PRO A 126 -7.56 13.39 10.06
CA PRO A 126 -8.40 14.40 9.40
C PRO A 126 -8.54 14.19 7.89
N TRP A 127 -7.47 13.77 7.23
CA TRP A 127 -7.46 13.54 5.79
C TRP A 127 -8.29 12.31 5.35
N ALA A 128 -8.49 11.35 6.26
CA ALA A 128 -9.22 10.13 5.94
C ALA A 128 -10.73 10.32 5.86
N VAL A 129 -11.27 11.34 6.53
CA VAL A 129 -12.73 11.59 6.63
C VAL A 129 -13.34 11.88 5.25
N ASP A 130 -12.62 12.65 4.42
CA ASP A 130 -13.08 13.08 3.09
C ASP A 130 -12.31 12.35 1.96
N ALA A 131 -11.53 11.33 2.29
CA ALA A 131 -10.78 10.56 1.29
C ALA A 131 -11.74 9.78 0.38
N LEU A 132 -11.41 9.73 -0.91
CA LEU A 132 -12.10 8.84 -1.83
C LEU A 132 -11.84 7.39 -1.43
N ASP A 133 -12.87 6.65 -1.05
CA ASP A 133 -12.77 5.22 -0.73
C ASP A 133 -13.00 4.38 -1.98
N VAL A 134 -12.00 3.56 -2.32
CA VAL A 134 -12.00 2.68 -3.49
C VAL A 134 -11.81 1.24 -3.02
N SER A 135 -12.89 0.48 -3.01
CA SER A 135 -12.84 -0.97 -2.79
C SER A 135 -12.42 -1.67 -4.07
N LYS A 136 -11.51 -2.63 -3.98
CA LYS A 136 -11.09 -3.45 -5.12
C LYS A 136 -11.24 -4.93 -4.79
N ASN A 137 -11.72 -5.70 -5.76
CA ASN A 137 -11.84 -7.16 -5.70
C ASN A 137 -10.72 -7.86 -6.49
N ASN A 138 -9.78 -7.07 -7.01
CA ASN A 138 -8.65 -7.51 -7.83
C ASN A 138 -7.37 -6.85 -7.34
N LEU A 139 -6.22 -7.37 -7.76
CA LEU A 139 -4.91 -6.79 -7.46
C LEU A 139 -4.81 -5.31 -7.90
N SER A 140 -5.46 -4.94 -8.99
CA SER A 140 -5.51 -3.56 -9.49
C SER A 140 -6.84 -2.89 -9.15
N ALA A 141 -6.79 -1.69 -8.56
CA ALA A 141 -7.97 -0.86 -8.33
C ALA A 141 -8.62 -0.33 -9.63
N PHE A 142 -7.97 -0.52 -10.77
CA PHE A 142 -8.47 -0.10 -12.08
C PHE A 142 -8.95 -1.29 -12.94
N ALA A 143 -8.89 -2.52 -12.40
CA ALA A 143 -9.46 -3.67 -13.06
C ALA A 143 -10.96 -3.70 -12.78
N GLU A 144 -11.76 -3.79 -13.83
CA GLU A 144 -13.19 -4.04 -13.68
C GLU A 144 -13.41 -5.47 -13.20
N ASP A 145 -14.38 -5.68 -12.33
CA ASP A 145 -14.85 -7.00 -11.97
C ASP A 145 -15.51 -7.63 -13.19
N GLY A 146 -14.93 -8.71 -13.71
CA GLY A 146 -15.46 -9.49 -14.80
C GLY A 146 -16.66 -10.33 -14.40
#